data_a8054f28b9a1641898534a273e01dc9a
#
_entry.id   a8054f28b9a1641898534a273e01dc9a
#
_cell.length_a   1.000
_cell.length_b   1.000
_cell.length_c   1.000
_cell.angle_alpha   90.00
_cell.angle_beta   90.00
_cell.angle_gamma   90.00
#
_symmetry.space_group_name_H-M   'P 1'
#
loop_
_entity.id
_entity.type
_entity.pdbx_description
1 polymer ?
#
loop_
_entity_poly.entity_id
_entity_poly.type
_entity_poly.pdbx_seq_one_letter_code
_entity_poly.pdbx_strand_id
1 'polypeptide(L)'
;GQWIWDLRREPPTVQVGQARAAALSCKRILAVGTDMAVGKMSACLALQAAAERHKTVCRFVGTGQAGILISGRGVPLDAVRVDYAAGVVEAAVLEAGSGLSEQDFLVVEGQGSLCHPGSTATLPLMRGSQPTALLMVHRAGQSKIGRLPEVPLPPLKECISLCESLAAIARPRGAGPPPRVQALALNTAELSAEEAQRAIDSCQDALGLPCDDPIRNHADGLLKVFLNR
;
A
#
# COMPACT_ATOMS: atom_id res chain seq x y z
N GLY A 1 -32.50 -19.18 1.40
CA GLY A 1 -31.95 -18.95 0.06
C GLY A 1 -30.44 -18.85 0.12
N GLN A 2 -29.79 -19.28 -0.94
CA GLN A 2 -28.33 -19.11 -1.10
C GLN A 2 -28.09 -17.81 -1.86
N TRP A 3 -26.99 -17.12 -1.54
CA TRP A 3 -26.54 -15.95 -2.28
C TRP A 3 -25.06 -16.11 -2.64
N ILE A 4 -24.64 -15.48 -3.74
CA ILE A 4 -23.26 -15.48 -4.21
C ILE A 4 -22.78 -14.03 -4.22
N TRP A 5 -21.65 -13.78 -3.57
CA TRP A 5 -20.95 -12.51 -3.66
C TRP A 5 -19.78 -12.66 -4.65
N ASP A 6 -19.94 -12.08 -5.83
CA ASP A 6 -18.88 -12.05 -6.84
C ASP A 6 -17.90 -10.91 -6.52
N LEU A 7 -16.75 -11.29 -5.97
CA LEU A 7 -15.68 -10.35 -5.58
C LEU A 7 -14.85 -9.83 -6.77
N ARG A 8 -15.04 -10.38 -7.96
CA ARG A 8 -14.26 -10.02 -9.17
C ARG A 8 -15.13 -9.35 -10.23
N ARG A 9 -16.16 -8.70 -9.83
CA ARG A 9 -17.04 -7.97 -10.74
C ARG A 9 -16.54 -6.54 -10.92
N GLU A 10 -16.31 -6.11 -12.18
CA GLU A 10 -16.04 -4.72 -12.50
C GLU A 10 -17.19 -3.84 -11.97
N PRO A 11 -16.91 -2.70 -11.31
CA PRO A 11 -17.97 -1.77 -10.90
C PRO A 11 -18.85 -1.37 -12.08
N PRO A 12 -20.17 -1.21 -11.88
CA PRO A 12 -21.10 -0.92 -12.98
C PRO A 12 -20.86 0.46 -13.63
N THR A 13 -20.25 1.37 -12.87
CA THR A 13 -19.88 2.70 -13.37
C THR A 13 -18.38 2.89 -13.22
N VAL A 14 -17.69 3.03 -14.34
CA VAL A 14 -16.25 3.27 -14.38
C VAL A 14 -15.97 4.60 -15.09
N GLN A 15 -14.99 5.32 -14.60
CA GLN A 15 -14.54 6.60 -15.15
C GLN A 15 -13.02 6.63 -15.21
N VAL A 16 -12.47 7.44 -16.08
CA VAL A 16 -11.03 7.73 -16.12
C VAL A 16 -10.66 8.54 -14.86
N GLY A 17 -9.52 8.22 -14.25
CA GLY A 17 -9.01 8.91 -13.07
C GLY A 17 -8.75 10.40 -13.35
N GLN A 18 -9.11 11.26 -12.41
CA GLN A 18 -9.01 12.71 -12.49
C GLN A 18 -8.20 13.32 -11.33
N ALA A 19 -7.52 12.47 -10.56
CA ALA A 19 -6.75 12.86 -9.37
C ALA A 19 -7.56 13.56 -8.26
N ARG A 20 -8.88 13.37 -8.20
CA ARG A 20 -9.78 13.99 -7.20
C ARG A 20 -9.45 13.60 -5.77
N ALA A 21 -8.88 12.40 -5.56
CA ALA A 21 -8.46 11.96 -4.23
C ALA A 21 -7.42 12.89 -3.58
N ALA A 22 -6.70 13.70 -4.39
CA ALA A 22 -5.76 14.69 -3.87
C ALA A 22 -6.43 15.79 -3.02
N ALA A 23 -7.73 16.02 -3.19
CA ALA A 23 -8.50 17.00 -2.42
C ALA A 23 -8.95 16.50 -1.03
N LEU A 24 -8.78 15.22 -0.72
CA LEU A 24 -9.08 14.70 0.60
C LEU A 24 -8.13 15.28 1.65
N SER A 25 -8.66 15.72 2.78
CA SER A 25 -7.88 16.25 3.90
C SER A 25 -7.10 15.16 4.65
N CYS A 26 -7.65 13.95 4.72
CA CYS A 26 -7.03 12.84 5.44
C CYS A 26 -5.71 12.37 4.78
N LYS A 27 -4.82 11.79 5.58
CA LYS A 27 -3.62 11.13 5.06
C LYS A 27 -3.99 9.89 4.26
N ARG A 28 -3.31 9.67 3.14
CA ARG A 28 -3.50 8.49 2.26
C ARG A 28 -2.18 7.74 2.15
N ILE A 29 -2.11 6.59 2.82
CA ILE A 29 -0.94 5.73 2.84
C ILE A 29 -1.15 4.62 1.82
N LEU A 30 -0.33 4.57 0.78
CA LEU A 30 -0.33 3.48 -0.19
C LEU A 30 0.78 2.49 0.14
N ALA A 31 0.42 1.23 0.35
CA ALA A 31 1.41 0.18 0.43
C ALA A 31 1.96 -0.13 -0.97
N VAL A 32 3.27 -0.01 -1.13
CA VAL A 32 4.01 -0.42 -2.33
C VAL A 32 4.93 -1.57 -1.96
N GLY A 33 5.37 -2.38 -2.90
CA GLY A 33 6.20 -3.51 -2.57
C GLY A 33 7.25 -3.81 -3.62
N THR A 34 8.33 -4.44 -3.18
CA THR A 34 9.42 -4.87 -4.05
C THR A 34 8.99 -6.01 -4.99
N ASP A 35 7.98 -6.80 -4.59
CA ASP A 35 7.47 -7.91 -5.39
C ASP A 35 5.96 -8.12 -5.13
N MET A 36 5.35 -9.05 -5.85
CA MET A 36 4.04 -9.60 -5.51
C MET A 36 4.16 -10.50 -4.27
N ALA A 37 3.04 -10.67 -3.53
CA ALA A 37 2.95 -11.57 -2.38
C ALA A 37 3.99 -11.35 -1.26
N VAL A 38 4.57 -10.14 -1.12
CA VAL A 38 5.50 -9.80 -0.03
C VAL A 38 4.81 -9.46 1.29
N GLY A 39 3.46 -9.35 1.30
CA GLY A 39 2.68 -9.11 2.52
C GLY A 39 2.02 -7.72 2.60
N LYS A 40 1.81 -7.02 1.46
CA LYS A 40 1.20 -5.67 1.45
C LYS A 40 -0.16 -5.59 2.15
N MET A 41 -1.07 -6.52 1.84
CA MET A 41 -2.38 -6.61 2.49
C MET A 41 -2.24 -6.79 4.02
N SER A 42 -1.41 -7.73 4.44
CA SER A 42 -1.19 -8.02 5.86
C SER A 42 -0.62 -6.82 6.61
N ALA A 43 0.33 -6.09 6.00
CA ALA A 43 0.89 -4.86 6.57
C ALA A 43 -0.17 -3.77 6.72
N CYS A 44 -1.04 -3.58 5.72
CA CYS A 44 -2.14 -2.61 5.79
C CYS A 44 -3.15 -2.95 6.88
N LEU A 45 -3.55 -4.21 6.99
CA LEU A 45 -4.49 -4.67 8.02
C LEU A 45 -3.89 -4.57 9.43
N ALA A 46 -2.60 -4.89 9.59
CA ALA A 46 -1.89 -4.71 10.85
C ALA A 46 -1.82 -3.23 11.25
N LEU A 47 -1.58 -2.33 10.28
CA LEU A 47 -1.57 -0.89 10.53
C LEU A 47 -2.97 -0.36 10.92
N GLN A 48 -4.03 -0.84 10.28
CA GLN A 48 -5.40 -0.53 10.67
C GLN A 48 -5.70 -1.00 12.09
N ALA A 49 -5.37 -2.25 12.42
CA ALA A 49 -5.57 -2.78 13.77
C ALA A 49 -4.77 -2.03 14.84
N ALA A 50 -3.53 -1.58 14.50
CA ALA A 50 -2.75 -0.72 15.38
C ALA A 50 -3.47 0.63 15.61
N ALA A 51 -3.99 1.26 14.55
CA ALA A 51 -4.74 2.51 14.67
C ALA A 51 -5.96 2.37 15.57
N GLU A 52 -6.71 1.29 15.46
CA GLU A 52 -7.87 1.00 16.32
C GLU A 52 -7.46 0.88 17.80
N ARG A 53 -6.34 0.18 18.10
CA ARG A 53 -5.82 0.11 19.47
C ARG A 53 -5.44 1.48 20.03
N HIS A 54 -4.92 2.36 19.16
CA HIS A 54 -4.53 3.74 19.53
C HIS A 54 -5.68 4.76 19.38
N LYS A 55 -6.92 4.29 19.16
CA LYS A 55 -8.13 5.14 19.01
C LYS A 55 -8.01 6.20 17.90
N THR A 56 -7.26 5.89 16.86
CA THR A 56 -7.13 6.71 15.65
C THR A 56 -7.98 6.12 14.54
N VAL A 57 -8.69 6.97 13.81
CA VAL A 57 -9.54 6.50 12.71
C VAL A 57 -8.65 6.14 11.51
N CYS A 58 -8.70 4.88 11.15
CA CYS A 58 -8.06 4.34 9.95
C CYS A 58 -9.07 3.54 9.14
N ARG A 59 -9.22 3.86 7.86
CA ARG A 59 -10.03 3.05 6.95
C ARG A 59 -9.15 2.34 5.94
N PHE A 60 -9.41 1.05 5.75
CA PHE A 60 -8.72 0.23 4.77
C PHE A 60 -9.47 0.22 3.43
N VAL A 61 -8.73 0.35 2.34
CA VAL A 61 -9.24 0.23 0.97
C VAL A 61 -8.64 -1.02 0.34
N GLY A 62 -9.46 -2.08 0.23
CA GLY A 62 -9.06 -3.33 -0.43
C GLY A 62 -8.98 -3.16 -1.95
N THR A 63 -7.95 -3.70 -2.57
CA THR A 63 -7.76 -3.65 -4.02
C THR A 63 -7.61 -5.02 -4.65
N GLY A 64 -7.59 -6.05 -3.82
CA GLY A 64 -7.61 -7.47 -4.16
C GLY A 64 -8.73 -8.22 -3.45
N GLN A 65 -9.06 -9.41 -3.94
CA GLN A 65 -10.19 -10.22 -3.46
C GLN A 65 -10.16 -10.46 -1.95
N ALA A 66 -9.00 -10.82 -1.41
CA ALA A 66 -8.86 -11.10 0.02
C ALA A 66 -9.08 -9.84 0.87
N GLY A 67 -8.51 -8.69 0.47
CA GLY A 67 -8.73 -7.42 1.14
C GLY A 67 -10.19 -6.99 1.12
N ILE A 68 -10.88 -7.17 -0.01
CA ILE A 68 -12.31 -6.87 -0.15
C ILE A 68 -13.15 -7.80 0.73
N LEU A 69 -12.83 -9.11 0.73
CA LEU A 69 -13.56 -10.08 1.56
C LEU A 69 -13.46 -9.77 3.06
N ILE A 70 -12.28 -9.37 3.52
CA ILE A 70 -12.01 -9.06 4.92
C ILE A 70 -12.69 -7.74 5.33
N SER A 71 -12.57 -6.70 4.49
CA SER A 71 -13.05 -5.35 4.82
C SER A 71 -14.52 -5.10 4.45
N GLY A 72 -15.09 -5.94 3.60
CA GLY A 72 -16.44 -5.75 3.06
C GLY A 72 -16.55 -4.65 1.99
N ARG A 73 -15.44 -4.00 1.61
CA ARG A 73 -15.41 -2.88 0.67
C ARG A 73 -14.08 -2.80 -0.09
N GLY A 74 -14.09 -2.12 -1.23
CA GLY A 74 -12.90 -1.94 -2.06
C GLY A 74 -13.18 -2.17 -3.54
N VAL A 75 -12.16 -2.33 -4.34
CA VAL A 75 -12.25 -2.52 -5.79
C VAL A 75 -11.38 -3.68 -6.26
N PRO A 76 -11.94 -4.66 -7.00
CA PRO A 76 -11.17 -5.78 -7.53
C PRO A 76 -10.36 -5.32 -8.75
N LEU A 77 -9.19 -4.76 -8.51
CA LEU A 77 -8.39 -4.08 -9.53
C LEU A 77 -8.00 -5.00 -10.70
N ASP A 78 -7.86 -6.29 -10.44
CA ASP A 78 -7.57 -7.32 -11.46
C ASP A 78 -8.76 -7.65 -12.39
N ALA A 79 -9.95 -7.18 -12.06
CA ALA A 79 -11.16 -7.33 -12.88
C ALA A 79 -11.57 -6.05 -13.63
N VAL A 80 -10.78 -4.99 -13.50
CA VAL A 80 -11.07 -3.69 -14.10
C VAL A 80 -10.26 -3.49 -15.39
N ARG A 81 -10.92 -2.98 -16.43
CA ARG A 81 -10.22 -2.59 -17.66
C ARG A 81 -9.15 -1.53 -17.38
N VAL A 82 -7.99 -1.70 -17.97
CA VAL A 82 -6.77 -0.93 -17.63
C VAL A 82 -6.96 0.59 -17.70
N ASP A 83 -7.73 1.09 -18.66
CA ASP A 83 -7.98 2.52 -18.84
C ASP A 83 -8.79 3.16 -17.70
N TYR A 84 -9.58 2.34 -17.00
CA TYR A 84 -10.41 2.78 -15.88
C TYR A 84 -9.81 2.44 -14.51
N ALA A 85 -8.72 1.70 -14.47
CA ALA A 85 -8.13 1.21 -13.23
C ALA A 85 -7.82 2.34 -12.22
N ALA A 86 -7.23 3.44 -12.67
CA ALA A 86 -6.98 4.60 -11.81
C ALA A 86 -8.27 5.27 -11.32
N GLY A 87 -9.29 5.35 -12.17
CA GLY A 87 -10.57 5.98 -11.82
C GLY A 87 -11.39 5.18 -10.80
N VAL A 88 -11.37 3.85 -10.86
CA VAL A 88 -12.07 3.02 -9.87
C VAL A 88 -11.35 3.03 -8.52
N VAL A 89 -10.02 3.08 -8.52
CA VAL A 89 -9.23 3.30 -7.28
C VAL A 89 -9.57 4.67 -6.69
N GLU A 90 -9.61 5.71 -7.52
CA GLU A 90 -10.02 7.06 -7.10
C GLU A 90 -11.39 7.05 -6.45
N ALA A 91 -12.38 6.41 -7.08
CA ALA A 91 -13.74 6.32 -6.54
C ALA A 91 -13.78 5.62 -5.17
N ALA A 92 -13.10 4.49 -5.03
CA ALA A 92 -13.02 3.76 -3.76
C ALA A 92 -12.31 4.57 -2.66
N VAL A 93 -11.26 5.30 -3.00
CA VAL A 93 -10.53 6.17 -2.07
C VAL A 93 -11.38 7.38 -1.65
N LEU A 94 -12.12 8.00 -2.57
CA LEU A 94 -13.05 9.09 -2.27
C LEU A 94 -14.19 8.63 -1.35
N GLU A 95 -14.78 7.48 -1.62
CA GLU A 95 -15.81 6.88 -0.77
C GLU A 95 -15.28 6.61 0.64
N ALA A 96 -14.13 5.93 0.74
CA ALA A 96 -13.52 5.61 2.01
C ALA A 96 -13.03 6.85 2.77
N GLY A 97 -12.62 7.91 2.06
CA GLY A 97 -12.14 9.18 2.63
C GLY A 97 -13.25 10.14 3.05
N SER A 98 -14.49 9.86 2.67
CA SER A 98 -15.62 10.74 3.00
C SER A 98 -15.78 10.92 4.51
N GLY A 99 -15.79 12.17 4.96
CA GLY A 99 -15.94 12.52 6.38
C GLY A 99 -14.71 12.27 7.27
N LEU A 100 -13.57 11.91 6.67
CA LEU A 100 -12.30 11.85 7.41
C LEU A 100 -11.67 13.24 7.53
N SER A 101 -11.02 13.48 8.67
CA SER A 101 -10.27 14.71 8.99
C SER A 101 -8.78 14.57 8.68
N GLU A 102 -8.02 15.64 8.87
CA GLU A 102 -6.55 15.64 8.73
C GLU A 102 -5.83 14.71 9.72
N GLN A 103 -6.48 14.38 10.85
CA GLN A 103 -5.95 13.47 11.86
C GLN A 103 -6.17 12.00 11.53
N ASP A 104 -7.08 11.74 10.60
CA ASP A 104 -7.46 10.39 10.17
C ASP A 104 -6.65 9.96 8.96
N PHE A 105 -6.63 8.66 8.66
CA PHE A 105 -5.95 8.20 7.48
C PHE A 105 -6.63 7.01 6.79
N LEU A 106 -6.33 6.89 5.52
CA LEU A 106 -6.62 5.74 4.69
C LEU A 106 -5.37 4.92 4.50
N VAL A 107 -5.51 3.61 4.59
CA VAL A 107 -4.50 2.67 4.14
C VAL A 107 -5.02 1.98 2.88
N VAL A 108 -4.35 2.20 1.76
CA VAL A 108 -4.70 1.60 0.47
C VAL A 108 -3.84 0.37 0.24
N GLU A 109 -4.51 -0.77 0.05
CA GLU A 109 -3.83 -2.01 -0.26
C GLU A 109 -3.05 -1.90 -1.57
N GLY A 110 -1.77 -2.23 -1.55
CA GLY A 110 -0.95 -2.31 -2.75
C GLY A 110 -1.13 -3.62 -3.50
N GLN A 111 -1.20 -3.54 -4.81
CA GLN A 111 -1.22 -4.69 -5.72
C GLN A 111 0.00 -4.66 -6.64
N GLY A 112 0.54 -5.85 -6.94
CA GLY A 112 1.66 -5.96 -7.84
C GLY A 112 2.97 -5.34 -7.30
N SER A 113 3.87 -5.04 -8.23
CA SER A 113 5.15 -4.38 -7.98
C SER A 113 5.66 -3.75 -9.27
N LEU A 114 6.32 -2.60 -9.19
CA LEU A 114 7.00 -1.97 -10.33
C LEU A 114 8.21 -2.79 -10.82
N CYS A 115 8.76 -3.63 -9.95
CA CYS A 115 9.91 -4.48 -10.28
C CYS A 115 9.51 -5.82 -10.91
N HIS A 116 8.22 -6.17 -10.89
CA HIS A 116 7.75 -7.46 -11.39
C HIS A 116 7.25 -7.34 -12.83
N PRO A 117 7.79 -8.10 -13.81
CA PRO A 117 7.45 -7.94 -15.24
C PRO A 117 5.98 -8.24 -15.57
N GLY A 118 5.32 -9.06 -14.78
CA GLY A 118 3.90 -9.41 -14.95
C GLY A 118 2.93 -8.50 -14.20
N SER A 119 3.36 -7.33 -13.70
CA SER A 119 2.52 -6.47 -12.88
C SER A 119 2.28 -5.10 -13.50
N THR A 120 1.02 -4.70 -13.60
CA THR A 120 0.58 -3.37 -14.09
C THR A 120 -0.19 -2.56 -13.05
N ALA A 121 -0.48 -3.16 -11.88
CA ALA A 121 -1.43 -2.60 -10.91
C ALA A 121 -0.91 -1.39 -10.12
N THR A 122 0.40 -1.28 -9.90
CA THR A 122 0.97 -0.26 -9.00
C THR A 122 0.75 1.17 -9.50
N LEU A 123 0.87 1.43 -10.80
CA LEU A 123 0.64 2.77 -11.38
C LEU A 123 -0.80 3.27 -11.23
N PRO A 124 -1.83 2.49 -11.58
CA PRO A 124 -3.21 2.87 -11.31
C PRO A 124 -3.49 3.18 -9.84
N LEU A 125 -2.88 2.41 -8.92
CA LEU A 125 -3.00 2.67 -7.48
C LEU A 125 -2.41 4.02 -7.08
N MET A 126 -1.21 4.36 -7.55
CA MET A 126 -0.58 5.65 -7.30
C MET A 126 -1.41 6.82 -7.85
N ARG A 127 -1.91 6.69 -9.09
CA ARG A 127 -2.69 7.73 -9.76
C ARG A 127 -4.07 7.91 -9.12
N GLY A 128 -4.76 6.83 -8.80
CA GLY A 128 -6.11 6.88 -8.25
C GLY A 128 -6.13 7.25 -6.77
N SER A 129 -5.21 6.75 -5.96
CA SER A 129 -5.19 7.07 -4.53
C SER A 129 -4.58 8.43 -4.21
N GLN A 130 -3.77 9.02 -5.11
CA GLN A 130 -3.04 10.28 -4.85
C GLN A 130 -2.41 10.27 -3.46
N PRO A 131 -1.50 9.33 -3.15
CA PRO A 131 -1.02 9.10 -1.80
C PRO A 131 -0.31 10.33 -1.23
N THR A 132 -0.38 10.51 0.07
CA THR A 132 0.42 11.50 0.82
C THR A 132 1.69 10.88 1.39
N ALA A 133 1.69 9.55 1.57
CA ALA A 133 2.82 8.77 2.05
C ALA A 133 2.81 7.37 1.41
N LEU A 134 3.97 6.74 1.36
CA LEU A 134 4.16 5.37 0.93
C LEU A 134 4.66 4.51 2.09
N LEU A 135 4.13 3.30 2.20
CA LEU A 135 4.66 2.22 3.03
C LEU A 135 5.33 1.20 2.10
N MET A 136 6.66 1.09 2.15
CA MET A 136 7.36 0.05 1.39
C MET A 136 7.21 -1.29 2.11
N VAL A 137 6.89 -2.35 1.37
CA VAL A 137 6.80 -3.72 1.89
C VAL A 137 7.81 -4.60 1.18
N HIS A 138 8.62 -5.30 1.95
CA HIS A 138 9.68 -6.16 1.45
C HIS A 138 9.74 -7.46 2.24
N ARG A 139 10.16 -8.57 1.60
CA ARG A 139 10.45 -9.82 2.29
C ARG A 139 11.94 -9.87 2.62
N ALA A 140 12.27 -10.11 3.88
CA ALA A 140 13.66 -10.20 4.33
C ALA A 140 14.46 -11.23 3.51
N GLY A 141 15.65 -10.83 3.07
CA GLY A 141 16.55 -11.68 2.28
C GLY A 141 16.16 -11.91 0.82
N GLN A 142 15.04 -11.38 0.35
CA GLN A 142 14.64 -11.55 -1.05
C GLN A 142 15.49 -10.67 -1.98
N SER A 143 16.20 -11.32 -2.90
CA SER A 143 17.07 -10.67 -3.90
C SER A 143 16.62 -10.88 -5.35
N LYS A 144 15.56 -11.65 -5.56
CA LYS A 144 15.00 -11.99 -6.89
C LYS A 144 13.49 -11.95 -6.84
N ILE A 145 12.86 -11.76 -7.99
CA ILE A 145 11.40 -11.85 -8.11
C ILE A 145 10.95 -13.28 -7.82
N GLY A 146 9.98 -13.44 -6.94
CA GLY A 146 9.39 -14.74 -6.61
C GLY A 146 8.82 -15.41 -7.86
N ARG A 147 9.09 -16.72 -8.03
CA ARG A 147 8.74 -17.53 -9.22
C ARG A 147 9.44 -17.14 -10.52
N LEU A 148 10.30 -16.11 -10.53
CA LEU A 148 11.09 -15.68 -11.67
C LEU A 148 12.56 -15.52 -11.23
N PRO A 149 13.28 -16.61 -10.93
CA PRO A 149 14.61 -16.55 -10.32
C PRO A 149 15.68 -15.86 -11.21
N GLU A 150 15.40 -15.74 -12.50
CA GLU A 150 16.27 -15.03 -13.47
C GLU A 150 16.08 -13.51 -13.44
N VAL A 151 15.05 -13.01 -12.73
CA VAL A 151 14.78 -11.58 -12.62
C VAL A 151 15.27 -11.09 -11.25
N PRO A 152 16.42 -10.36 -11.20
CA PRO A 152 16.93 -9.83 -9.95
C PRO A 152 16.02 -8.69 -9.45
N LEU A 153 15.92 -8.54 -8.13
CA LEU A 153 15.39 -7.32 -7.53
C LEU A 153 16.46 -6.23 -7.55
N PRO A 154 16.10 -5.00 -7.94
CA PRO A 154 16.99 -3.87 -7.73
C PRO A 154 17.28 -3.66 -6.24
N PRO A 155 18.39 -2.99 -5.89
CA PRO A 155 18.65 -2.56 -4.51
C PRO A 155 17.45 -1.82 -3.93
N LEU A 156 17.17 -2.02 -2.64
CA LEU A 156 15.96 -1.50 -2.00
C LEU A 156 15.85 0.03 -2.08
N LYS A 157 16.98 0.74 -2.03
CA LYS A 157 17.03 2.21 -2.25
C LYS A 157 16.54 2.61 -3.64
N GLU A 158 16.85 1.84 -4.65
CA GLU A 158 16.41 2.09 -6.03
C GLU A 158 14.90 1.82 -6.17
N CYS A 159 14.39 0.74 -5.56
CA CYS A 159 12.97 0.44 -5.52
C CYS A 159 12.18 1.59 -4.84
N ILE A 160 12.70 2.12 -3.73
CA ILE A 160 12.13 3.27 -3.02
C ILE A 160 12.11 4.50 -3.92
N SER A 161 13.25 4.86 -4.51
CA SER A 161 13.38 6.02 -5.38
C SER A 161 12.44 5.94 -6.59
N LEU A 162 12.29 4.76 -7.19
CA LEU A 162 11.37 4.52 -8.30
C LEU A 162 9.91 4.75 -7.87
N CYS A 163 9.50 4.19 -6.73
CA CYS A 163 8.14 4.36 -6.21
C CYS A 163 7.84 5.83 -5.90
N GLU A 164 8.76 6.55 -5.27
CA GLU A 164 8.61 7.97 -4.96
C GLU A 164 8.52 8.82 -6.23
N SER A 165 9.39 8.57 -7.19
CA SER A 165 9.41 9.30 -8.46
C SER A 165 8.10 9.13 -9.23
N LEU A 166 7.58 7.91 -9.31
CA LEU A 166 6.32 7.64 -10.01
C LEU A 166 5.09 8.15 -9.26
N ALA A 167 5.10 8.10 -7.93
CA ALA A 167 4.02 8.65 -7.11
C ALA A 167 4.00 10.19 -7.13
N ALA A 168 5.11 10.83 -7.42
CA ALA A 168 5.22 12.29 -7.57
C ALA A 168 4.61 12.82 -8.89
N ILE A 169 4.41 11.94 -9.88
CA ILE A 169 3.89 12.30 -11.20
C ILE A 169 2.35 12.22 -11.22
N ALA A 170 1.71 12.96 -12.13
CA ALA A 170 0.27 13.00 -12.33
C ALA A 170 -0.51 13.47 -11.07
N ARG A 171 0.04 14.47 -10.40
CA ARG A 171 -0.58 15.13 -9.25
C ARG A 171 -1.09 16.52 -9.65
N PRO A 172 -2.24 16.96 -9.13
CA PRO A 172 -2.73 18.32 -9.40
C PRO A 172 -1.84 19.35 -8.69
N ARG A 173 -1.85 20.58 -9.22
CA ARG A 173 -1.21 21.72 -8.53
C ARG A 173 -1.84 21.91 -7.15
N GLY A 174 -1.04 22.11 -6.13
CA GLY A 174 -1.51 22.29 -4.76
C GLY A 174 -1.79 21.00 -3.98
N ALA A 175 -1.52 19.83 -4.55
CA ALA A 175 -1.70 18.53 -3.88
C ALA A 175 -0.74 18.28 -2.69
N GLY A 176 0.00 19.29 -2.25
CA GLY A 176 0.99 19.15 -1.19
C GLY A 176 2.34 18.57 -1.68
N PRO A 177 3.26 18.26 -0.77
CA PRO A 177 4.57 17.75 -1.12
C PRO A 177 4.48 16.38 -1.81
N PRO A 178 5.49 16.02 -2.63
CA PRO A 178 5.57 14.68 -3.22
C PRO A 178 5.58 13.61 -2.14
N PRO A 179 4.85 12.49 -2.34
CA PRO A 179 4.83 11.40 -1.36
C PRO A 179 6.20 10.75 -1.26
N ARG A 180 6.57 10.39 -0.04
CA ARG A 180 7.81 9.67 0.27
C ARG A 180 7.51 8.35 0.93
N VAL A 181 8.42 7.39 0.78
CA VAL A 181 8.42 6.19 1.62
C VAL A 181 8.80 6.63 3.02
N GLN A 182 7.88 6.50 3.95
CA GLN A 182 8.09 6.95 5.34
C GLN A 182 8.53 5.81 6.25
N ALA A 183 8.24 4.57 5.88
CA ALA A 183 8.61 3.38 6.64
C ALA A 183 8.74 2.15 5.74
N LEU A 184 9.48 1.15 6.21
CA LEU A 184 9.60 -0.18 5.63
C LEU A 184 8.85 -1.18 6.52
N ALA A 185 7.86 -1.87 5.96
CA ALA A 185 7.27 -3.06 6.55
C ALA A 185 8.04 -4.29 6.04
N LEU A 186 8.79 -4.91 6.93
CA LEU A 186 9.62 -6.07 6.61
C LEU A 186 8.89 -7.37 6.95
N ASN A 187 8.64 -8.20 5.96
CA ASN A 187 8.09 -9.53 6.18
C ASN A 187 9.23 -10.48 6.58
N THR A 188 9.23 -10.90 7.83
CA THR A 188 10.23 -11.80 8.41
C THR A 188 9.65 -13.18 8.77
N ALA A 189 8.56 -13.60 8.11
CA ALA A 189 7.82 -14.82 8.47
C ALA A 189 8.67 -16.09 8.45
N GLU A 190 9.71 -16.13 7.62
CA GLU A 190 10.59 -17.28 7.45
C GLU A 190 11.81 -17.25 8.39
N LEU A 191 11.95 -16.23 9.22
CA LEU A 191 13.08 -16.02 10.11
C LEU A 191 12.71 -16.36 11.58
N SER A 192 13.70 -16.76 12.37
CA SER A 192 13.58 -16.80 13.83
C SER A 192 13.41 -15.36 14.39
N ALA A 193 13.04 -15.24 15.66
CA ALA A 193 12.86 -13.93 16.28
C ALA A 193 14.15 -13.09 16.29
N GLU A 194 15.28 -13.73 16.56
CA GLU A 194 16.59 -13.07 16.58
C GLU A 194 17.05 -12.64 15.18
N GLU A 195 16.85 -13.50 14.17
CA GLU A 195 17.16 -13.17 12.78
C GLU A 195 16.26 -12.07 12.26
N ALA A 196 14.99 -12.08 12.62
CA ALA A 196 14.03 -11.03 12.26
C ALA A 196 14.47 -9.68 12.82
N GLN A 197 14.86 -9.61 14.10
CA GLN A 197 15.34 -8.36 14.70
C GLN A 197 16.60 -7.86 14.01
N ARG A 198 17.58 -8.73 13.76
CA ARG A 198 18.80 -8.35 13.02
C ARG A 198 18.48 -7.84 11.61
N ALA A 199 17.52 -8.44 10.91
CA ALA A 199 17.12 -8.00 9.58
C ALA A 199 16.44 -6.62 9.62
N ILE A 200 15.59 -6.37 10.63
CA ILE A 200 14.95 -5.07 10.85
C ILE A 200 16.00 -3.99 11.10
N ASP A 201 16.91 -4.21 12.04
CA ASP A 201 17.98 -3.27 12.41
C ASP A 201 18.88 -2.96 11.20
N SER A 202 19.30 -4.00 10.48
CA SER A 202 20.12 -3.86 9.26
C SER A 202 19.42 -3.05 8.17
N CYS A 203 18.14 -3.27 7.93
CA CYS A 203 17.38 -2.51 6.95
C CYS A 203 17.20 -1.05 7.40
N GLN A 204 16.95 -0.81 8.68
CA GLN A 204 16.81 0.53 9.24
C GLN A 204 18.12 1.33 9.09
N ASP A 205 19.25 0.74 9.45
CA ASP A 205 20.56 1.36 9.32
C ASP A 205 20.93 1.64 7.84
N ALA A 206 20.67 0.68 6.97
CA ALA A 206 21.01 0.81 5.55
C ALA A 206 20.19 1.88 4.83
N LEU A 207 18.91 2.06 5.22
CA LEU A 207 17.98 2.95 4.53
C LEU A 207 17.81 4.31 5.23
N GLY A 208 18.11 4.39 6.52
CA GLY A 208 17.79 5.55 7.34
C GLY A 208 16.27 5.77 7.50
N LEU A 209 15.48 4.70 7.37
CA LEU A 209 14.03 4.73 7.49
C LEU A 209 13.57 3.84 8.64
N PRO A 210 12.51 4.21 9.36
CA PRO A 210 11.88 3.30 10.31
C PRO A 210 11.52 1.98 9.63
N CYS A 211 11.93 0.87 10.23
CA CYS A 211 11.69 -0.48 9.74
C CYS A 211 11.09 -1.33 10.84
N ASP A 212 10.09 -2.15 10.53
CA ASP A 212 9.45 -3.04 11.49
C ASP A 212 8.77 -4.22 10.79
N ASP A 213 8.58 -5.33 11.51
CA ASP A 213 7.69 -6.39 11.06
C ASP A 213 6.27 -6.14 11.61
N PRO A 214 5.31 -5.75 10.75
CA PRO A 214 3.98 -5.37 11.19
C PRO A 214 3.18 -6.51 11.83
N ILE A 215 3.54 -7.76 11.57
CA ILE A 215 2.84 -8.92 12.11
C ILE A 215 3.43 -9.32 13.46
N ARG A 216 4.75 -9.38 13.57
CA ARG A 216 5.43 -9.72 14.83
C ARG A 216 5.24 -8.65 15.89
N ASN A 217 5.35 -7.39 15.51
CA ASN A 217 5.39 -6.25 16.41
C ASN A 217 4.09 -5.41 16.37
N HIS A 218 3.01 -6.01 15.83
CA HIS A 218 1.66 -5.42 15.80
C HIS A 218 1.57 -4.04 15.12
N ALA A 219 2.54 -3.67 14.30
CA ALA A 219 2.63 -2.41 13.55
C ALA A 219 2.61 -1.12 14.39
N ASP A 220 2.77 -1.17 15.71
CA ASP A 220 2.73 0.03 16.57
C ASP A 220 3.89 1.00 16.25
N GLY A 221 5.09 0.48 15.93
CA GLY A 221 6.23 1.27 15.49
C GLY A 221 5.96 2.00 14.16
N LEU A 222 5.38 1.29 13.19
CA LEU A 222 5.01 1.86 11.90
C LEU A 222 3.89 2.90 12.03
N LEU A 223 2.89 2.65 12.89
CA LEU A 223 1.80 3.60 13.11
C LEU A 223 2.33 4.94 13.61
N LYS A 224 3.24 4.95 14.58
CA LYS A 224 3.84 6.17 15.12
C LYS A 224 4.48 7.05 14.05
N VAL A 225 5.08 6.45 13.02
CA VAL A 225 5.66 7.18 11.88
C VAL A 225 4.60 8.01 11.15
N PHE A 226 3.42 7.43 10.95
CA PHE A 226 2.33 8.09 10.23
C PHE A 226 1.51 9.06 11.10
N LEU A 227 1.53 8.90 12.42
CA LEU A 227 0.85 9.82 13.34
C LEU A 227 1.64 11.11 13.58
N ASN A 228 2.97 11.04 13.61
CA ASN A 228 3.85 12.13 14.02
C ASN A 228 4.24 13.13 12.91
N ARG A 229 3.60 13.09 11.74
CA ARG A 229 3.94 13.96 10.60
C ARG A 229 2.74 14.62 9.96
#